data_bb4488a17ac6053122a65b18525a32a0
#
_entry.id   bb4488a17ac6053122a65b18525a32a0
#
_cell.length_a   1.000
_cell.length_b   1.000
_cell.length_c   1.000
_cell.angle_alpha   90.00
_cell.angle_beta   90.00
_cell.angle_gamma   90.00
#
_symmetry.space_group_name_H-M   'P 1'
#
loop_
_entity.id
_entity.type
_entity.pdbx_description
1 polymer ?
#
loop_
_entity_poly.entity_id
_entity_poly.type
_entity_poly.pdbx_seq_one_letter_code
_entity_poly.pdbx_strand_id
1 'polypeptide(L)'
;LSLNIDLSKIKITKIFKWLKTKNISDDEMIKTFNCGVGFCIIVPKNNVHKIKKFFSRQFMPYEIGFISKNKNKINLLNSLKW
;
A
#
# COMPACT_ATOMS: atom_id res chain seq x y z
N LEU A 1 15.01 0.72 11.51
CA LEU A 1 14.20 -0.03 10.55
C LEU A 1 13.73 0.86 9.41
N SER A 2 13.59 0.29 8.23
CA SER A 2 13.02 0.96 7.07
C SER A 2 11.73 0.30 6.65
N LEU A 3 10.80 1.10 6.18
CA LEU A 3 9.55 0.65 5.58
C LEU A 3 9.69 0.74 4.06
N ASN A 4 9.51 -0.37 3.37
CA ASN A 4 9.61 -0.44 1.91
C ASN A 4 8.23 -0.76 1.35
N ILE A 5 7.64 0.20 0.63
CA ILE A 5 6.30 0.07 0.06
C ILE A 5 6.40 0.01 -1.46
N ASP A 6 5.87 -1.05 -2.05
CA ASP A 6 5.79 -1.20 -3.50
C ASP A 6 4.47 -0.61 -3.99
N LEU A 7 4.55 0.57 -4.56
CA LEU A 7 3.38 1.31 -5.03
C LEU A 7 2.61 0.56 -6.12
N SER A 8 3.30 -0.28 -6.90
CA SER A 8 2.67 -1.04 -7.97
C SER A 8 1.72 -2.13 -7.45
N LYS A 9 1.82 -2.49 -6.17
CA LYS A 9 0.96 -3.51 -5.54
C LYS A 9 -0.30 -2.93 -4.92
N ILE A 10 -0.42 -1.60 -4.85
CA ILE A 10 -1.60 -0.95 -4.29
C ILE A 10 -2.77 -1.11 -5.27
N LYS A 11 -3.87 -1.67 -4.77
CA LYS A 11 -5.12 -1.81 -5.52
C LYS A 11 -5.92 -0.52 -5.39
N ILE A 12 -5.72 0.39 -6.35
CA ILE A 12 -6.32 1.71 -6.32
C ILE A 12 -7.83 1.60 -6.57
N THR A 13 -8.64 2.19 -5.69
CA THR A 13 -10.09 2.18 -5.84
C THR A 13 -10.55 3.23 -6.86
N LYS A 14 -11.76 3.03 -7.39
CA LYS A 14 -12.29 3.85 -8.50
C LYS A 14 -12.33 5.34 -8.22
N ILE A 15 -12.66 5.74 -6.99
CA ILE A 15 -12.75 7.15 -6.62
C ILE A 15 -11.40 7.86 -6.79
N PHE A 16 -10.30 7.20 -6.44
CA PHE A 16 -8.97 7.78 -6.56
C PHE A 16 -8.49 7.80 -8.02
N LYS A 17 -8.88 6.83 -8.82
CA LYS A 17 -8.63 6.86 -10.27
C LYS A 17 -9.34 8.05 -10.93
N TRP A 18 -10.57 8.33 -10.50
CA TRP A 18 -11.31 9.49 -10.98
C TRP A 18 -10.61 10.80 -10.58
N LEU A 19 -10.17 10.92 -9.32
CA LEU A 19 -9.43 12.09 -8.84
C LEU A 19 -8.15 12.32 -9.65
N LYS A 20 -7.46 11.26 -10.01
CA LYS A 20 -6.23 11.33 -10.83
C LYS A 20 -6.49 12.02 -12.18
N THR A 21 -7.67 11.85 -12.76
CA THR A 21 -8.02 12.50 -14.03
C THR A 21 -8.11 14.03 -13.94
N LYS A 22 -8.03 14.60 -12.73
CA LYS A 22 -8.09 16.04 -12.49
C LYS A 22 -6.71 16.70 -12.50
N ASN A 23 -5.75 16.14 -13.22
CA ASN A 23 -4.38 16.65 -13.36
C ASN A 23 -3.62 16.74 -12.03
N ILE A 24 -3.83 15.76 -11.15
CA ILE A 24 -3.09 15.67 -9.89
C ILE A 24 -1.88 14.76 -10.11
N SER A 25 -0.69 15.22 -9.71
CA SER A 25 0.53 14.43 -9.83
C SER A 25 0.49 13.21 -8.90
N ASP A 26 1.27 12.17 -9.22
CA ASP A 26 1.38 10.99 -8.37
C ASP A 26 1.89 11.34 -6.97
N ASP A 27 2.87 12.23 -6.85
CA ASP A 27 3.38 12.69 -5.56
C ASP A 27 2.29 13.32 -4.71
N GLU A 28 1.45 14.15 -5.31
CA GLU A 28 0.35 14.80 -4.60
C GLU A 28 -0.73 13.79 -4.21
N MET A 29 -1.01 12.80 -5.06
CA MET A 29 -1.96 11.73 -4.74
C MET A 29 -1.50 10.95 -3.51
N ILE A 30 -0.21 10.61 -3.42
CA ILE A 30 0.35 9.87 -2.29
C ILE A 30 0.33 10.70 -1.01
N LYS A 31 0.61 11.99 -1.10
CA LYS A 31 0.62 12.87 0.07
C LYS A 31 -0.77 13.16 0.63
N THR A 32 -1.75 13.27 -0.24
CA THR A 32 -3.09 13.75 0.13
C THR A 32 -4.08 12.63 0.36
N PHE A 33 -3.96 11.53 -0.38
CA PHE A 33 -4.92 10.44 -0.37
C PHE A 33 -4.26 9.10 -0.07
N ASN A 34 -5.05 8.18 0.49
CA ASN A 34 -4.58 6.81 0.76
C ASN A 34 -4.65 5.89 -0.47
N CYS A 35 -5.21 6.37 -1.58
CA CYS A 35 -5.35 5.66 -2.85
C CYS A 35 -6.08 4.30 -2.74
N GLY A 36 -6.79 4.08 -1.65
CA GLY A 36 -7.52 2.84 -1.38
C GLY A 36 -6.93 2.00 -0.25
N VAL A 37 -5.78 2.39 0.31
CA VAL A 37 -5.18 1.68 1.46
C VAL A 37 -5.68 2.35 2.74
N GLY A 38 -6.67 1.73 3.38
CA GLY A 38 -7.26 2.31 4.58
C GLY A 38 -6.58 1.90 5.87
N PHE A 39 -5.87 0.77 5.88
CA PHE A 39 -5.27 0.22 7.09
C PHE A 39 -4.10 -0.70 6.73
N CYS A 40 -3.00 -0.60 7.45
CA CYS A 40 -1.83 -1.45 7.24
C CYS A 40 -1.52 -2.24 8.51
N ILE A 41 -1.14 -3.50 8.33
CA ILE A 41 -0.73 -4.39 9.41
C ILE A 41 0.69 -4.84 9.15
N ILE A 42 1.54 -4.80 10.17
CA ILE A 42 2.91 -5.29 10.09
C ILE A 42 2.97 -6.61 10.87
N VAL A 43 3.34 -7.68 10.20
CA VAL A 43 3.41 -9.02 10.79
C VAL A 43 4.69 -9.73 10.35
N PRO A 44 5.17 -10.72 11.12
CA PRO A 44 6.27 -11.57 10.66
C PRO A 44 5.90 -12.27 9.36
N LYS A 45 6.88 -12.45 8.48
CA LYS A 45 6.69 -13.02 7.14
C LYS A 45 5.94 -14.35 7.17
N ASN A 46 6.26 -15.22 8.12
CA ASN A 46 5.63 -16.54 8.23
C ASN A 46 4.18 -16.49 8.76
N ASN A 47 3.71 -15.33 9.19
CA ASN A 47 2.34 -15.16 9.69
C ASN A 47 1.39 -14.56 8.64
N VAL A 48 1.89 -14.20 7.46
CA VAL A 48 1.06 -13.56 6.41
C VAL A 48 -0.13 -14.43 6.03
N HIS A 49 0.10 -15.73 5.79
CA HIS A 49 -1.01 -16.65 5.47
C HIS A 49 -2.00 -16.80 6.62
N LYS A 50 -1.48 -16.86 7.84
CA LYS A 50 -2.32 -17.05 9.03
C LYS A 50 -3.26 -15.88 9.24
N ILE A 51 -2.77 -14.65 9.07
CA ILE A 51 -3.59 -13.46 9.31
C ILE A 51 -4.71 -13.35 8.28
N LYS A 52 -4.49 -13.78 7.05
CA LYS A 52 -5.52 -13.73 6.00
C LYS A 52 -6.77 -14.52 6.38
N LYS A 53 -6.62 -15.56 7.19
CA LYS A 53 -7.75 -16.41 7.63
C LYS A 53 -8.76 -15.69 8.51
N PHE A 54 -8.36 -14.57 9.12
CA PHE A 54 -9.23 -13.79 10.00
C PHE A 54 -10.07 -12.75 9.25
N PHE A 55 -9.90 -12.64 7.94
CA PHE A 55 -10.59 -11.63 7.13
C PHE A 55 -11.54 -12.29 6.14
N SER A 56 -12.68 -11.63 5.91
CA SER A 56 -13.60 -12.03 4.84
C SER A 56 -13.01 -11.69 3.47
N ARG A 57 -13.59 -12.28 2.41
CA ARG A 57 -13.16 -12.00 1.04
C ARG A 57 -13.20 -10.50 0.73
N GLN A 58 -14.20 -9.78 1.24
CA GLN A 58 -14.39 -8.36 0.99
C GLN A 58 -13.26 -7.51 1.58
N PHE A 59 -12.70 -7.93 2.71
CA PHE A 59 -11.66 -7.19 3.43
C PHE A 59 -10.33 -7.94 3.46
N MET A 60 -10.08 -8.80 2.47
CA MET A 60 -8.87 -9.61 2.41
C MET A 60 -7.63 -8.72 2.31
N PRO A 61 -6.67 -8.84 3.25
CA PRO A 61 -5.42 -8.09 3.15
C PRO A 61 -4.53 -8.62 2.02
N TYR A 62 -3.68 -7.75 1.50
CA TYR A 62 -2.67 -8.11 0.51
C TYR A 62 -1.35 -7.40 0.84
N GLU A 63 -0.24 -7.99 0.40
CA GLU A 63 1.08 -7.46 0.70
C GLU A 63 1.38 -6.25 -0.19
N ILE A 64 1.85 -5.16 0.44
CA ILE A 64 2.28 -3.95 -0.28
C ILE A 64 3.74 -3.60 0.01
N GLY A 65 4.40 -4.31 0.92
CA GLY A 65 5.76 -3.98 1.26
C GLY A 65 6.34 -4.84 2.37
N PHE A 66 7.49 -4.42 2.86
CA PHE A 66 8.22 -5.15 3.91
C PHE A 66 9.08 -4.21 4.74
N ILE A 67 9.44 -4.68 5.93
CA ILE A 67 10.33 -3.96 6.83
C ILE A 67 11.76 -4.49 6.66
N SER A 68 12.74 -3.63 6.62
CA SER A 68 14.16 -3.99 6.56
C SER A 68 14.97 -3.36 7.69
N LYS A 69 16.11 -3.98 8.02
CA LYS A 69 17.01 -3.54 9.09
C LYS A 69 18.09 -2.61 8.56
N ASN A 70 17.72 -1.43 8.19
CA ASN A 70 18.70 -0.41 7.80
C ASN A 70 18.25 0.94 8.31
N LYS A 71 18.80 2.05 7.77
CA LYS A 71 18.47 3.39 8.24
C LYS A 71 16.95 3.61 8.26
N ASN A 72 16.48 4.35 9.25
CA ASN A 72 15.05 4.66 9.39
C ASN A 72 14.56 5.51 8.23
N LYS A 73 14.03 4.87 7.19
CA LYS A 73 13.51 5.50 5.98
C LYS A 73 12.17 4.91 5.57
N ILE A 74 11.44 5.69 4.81
CA ILE A 74 10.30 5.21 4.04
C ILE A 74 10.74 5.21 2.58
N ASN A 75 10.83 4.02 1.99
CA ASN A 75 11.20 3.83 0.59
C ASN A 75 9.96 3.48 -0.22
N LEU A 76 9.67 4.29 -1.23
CA LEU A 76 8.58 4.04 -2.16
C LEU A 76 9.17 3.42 -3.43
N LEU A 77 8.77 2.20 -3.73
CA LEU A 77 9.28 1.43 -4.86
C LEU A 77 8.27 1.44 -5.99
N ASN A 78 8.77 1.49 -7.22
CA ASN A 78 7.94 1.48 -8.43
C ASN A 78 6.96 2.66 -8.48
N SER A 79 5.87 2.53 -9.21
CA SER A 79 4.86 3.57 -9.39
C SER A 79 3.46 3.02 -9.18
N LEU A 80 2.54 3.91 -8.79
CA LEU A 80 1.12 3.59 -8.76
C LEU A 80 0.65 3.17 -10.15
N LYS A 81 -0.20 2.15 -10.22
CA LYS A 81 -0.77 1.66 -11.48
C LYS A 81 -2.21 2.13 -11.60
N TRP A 82 -2.36 3.25 -12.24
CA TRP A 82 -3.68 3.80 -12.52
C TRP A 82 -4.39 3.02 -13.62
#